data_7a25ee4be05fe8e568506ad55891d28f
#
_entry.id   7a25ee4be05fe8e568506ad55891d28f
#
_cell.length_a   1.000
_cell.length_b   1.000
_cell.length_c   1.000
_cell.angle_alpha   90.00
_cell.angle_beta   90.00
_cell.angle_gamma   90.00
#
_symmetry.space_group_name_H-M   'P 1'
#
loop_
_entity.id
_entity.type
_entity.pdbx_description
1 polymer ?
#
loop_
_entity_poly.entity_id
_entity_poly.type
_entity_poly.pdbx_seq_one_letter_code
_entity_poly.pdbx_strand_id
1 'polypeptide(L)'
;DAPFDKICYIGCGVTTGIGAVINTAKVEIGSRAIVFGLGGIGLNVIQGLRLAGADQIVGVDLNESKIEMGTRFGMTDFVNPSKVEGDLVAHLVALTKGGADYTFDATGNVNVMRTALEAAHKGWGESIIIGVAPAGAEISTRPFQLVTGRSWRGTAFGGASGRTDVPKI
;
A
#
# COMPACT_ATOMS: atom_id res chain seq x y z
N ASP A 1 12.37 -4.93 -29.13
CA ASP A 1 13.03 -5.93 -28.27
C ASP A 1 13.29 -5.30 -26.90
N ALA A 2 12.62 -5.80 -25.86
CA ALA A 2 12.83 -5.33 -24.50
C ALA A 2 13.90 -6.18 -23.81
N PRO A 3 14.83 -5.59 -23.03
CA PRO A 3 15.87 -6.33 -22.33
C PRO A 3 15.27 -7.18 -21.21
N PHE A 4 15.67 -8.46 -21.13
CA PHE A 4 15.11 -9.42 -20.16
C PHE A 4 15.31 -9.03 -18.70
N ASP A 5 16.40 -8.34 -18.37
CA ASP A 5 16.69 -7.80 -17.03
C ASP A 5 15.69 -6.72 -16.59
N LYS A 6 14.94 -6.12 -17.50
CA LYS A 6 13.88 -5.15 -17.22
C LYS A 6 12.50 -5.80 -17.16
N ILE A 7 12.19 -6.67 -18.12
CA ILE A 7 10.84 -7.23 -18.24
C ILE A 7 10.55 -8.33 -17.22
N CYS A 8 11.53 -8.94 -16.59
CA CYS A 8 11.33 -9.99 -15.59
C CYS A 8 10.51 -9.51 -14.37
N TYR A 9 10.55 -8.21 -14.04
CA TYR A 9 9.76 -7.64 -12.94
C TYR A 9 8.27 -7.47 -13.28
N ILE A 10 7.91 -7.37 -14.55
CA ILE A 10 6.52 -7.15 -15.00
C ILE A 10 5.63 -8.32 -14.59
N GLY A 11 6.14 -9.55 -14.69
CA GLY A 11 5.40 -10.78 -14.40
C GLY A 11 5.03 -11.01 -12.94
N CYS A 12 5.52 -10.18 -12.01
CA CYS A 12 5.19 -10.30 -10.58
C CYS A 12 5.06 -8.93 -9.92
N GLY A 13 6.17 -8.29 -9.51
CA GLY A 13 6.15 -7.12 -8.64
C GLY A 13 5.43 -5.91 -9.22
N VAL A 14 5.63 -5.61 -10.51
CA VAL A 14 4.96 -4.49 -11.19
C VAL A 14 3.46 -4.72 -11.25
N THR A 15 3.04 -5.85 -11.79
CA THR A 15 1.62 -6.20 -11.93
C THR A 15 0.93 -6.30 -10.57
N THR A 16 1.59 -6.88 -9.57
CA THR A 16 1.02 -6.98 -8.21
C THR A 16 0.80 -5.60 -7.59
N GLY A 17 1.81 -4.72 -7.65
CA GLY A 17 1.71 -3.40 -7.02
C GLY A 17 0.70 -2.49 -7.71
N ILE A 18 0.82 -2.30 -9.02
CA ILE A 18 -0.10 -1.46 -9.80
C ILE A 18 -1.51 -2.04 -9.79
N GLY A 19 -1.64 -3.36 -9.96
CA GLY A 19 -2.92 -4.05 -9.96
C GLY A 19 -3.64 -3.99 -8.61
N ALA A 20 -2.92 -4.00 -7.48
CA ALA A 20 -3.51 -3.81 -6.15
C ALA A 20 -4.27 -2.48 -6.07
N VAL A 21 -3.74 -1.43 -6.71
CA VAL A 21 -4.37 -0.10 -6.76
C VAL A 21 -5.53 -0.06 -7.73
N ILE A 22 -5.31 -0.49 -8.98
CA ILE A 22 -6.26 -0.28 -10.09
C ILE A 22 -7.38 -1.32 -10.08
N ASN A 23 -7.03 -2.60 -9.89
CA ASN A 23 -7.99 -3.70 -10.02
C ASN A 23 -8.64 -4.06 -8.68
N THR A 24 -7.83 -4.12 -7.61
CA THR A 24 -8.31 -4.56 -6.28
C THR A 24 -8.96 -3.43 -5.51
N ALA A 25 -8.20 -2.38 -5.18
CA ALA A 25 -8.71 -1.24 -4.41
C ALA A 25 -9.58 -0.30 -5.25
N LYS A 26 -9.33 -0.21 -6.56
CA LYS A 26 -10.01 0.72 -7.46
C LYS A 26 -9.95 2.16 -6.95
N VAL A 27 -8.74 2.57 -6.63
CA VAL A 27 -8.46 3.87 -6.01
C VAL A 27 -9.04 5.01 -6.83
N GLU A 28 -9.78 5.88 -6.14
CA GLU A 28 -10.42 7.05 -6.74
C GLU A 28 -9.47 8.26 -6.79
N ILE A 29 -9.69 9.12 -7.78
CA ILE A 29 -8.94 10.38 -7.93
C ILE A 29 -9.13 11.24 -6.68
N GLY A 30 -8.05 11.89 -6.23
CA GLY A 30 -8.07 12.76 -5.06
C GLY A 30 -7.93 12.04 -3.72
N SER A 31 -7.78 10.71 -3.73
CA SER A 31 -7.63 9.90 -2.51
C SER A 31 -6.32 10.16 -1.79
N ARG A 32 -6.32 9.86 -0.48
CA ARG A 32 -5.13 9.78 0.37
C ARG A 32 -4.80 8.33 0.62
N ALA A 33 -3.54 7.97 0.39
CA ALA A 33 -3.11 6.59 0.55
C ALA A 33 -1.83 6.48 1.39
N ILE A 34 -1.70 5.36 2.11
CA ILE A 34 -0.48 5.01 2.84
C ILE A 34 0.04 3.67 2.32
N VAL A 35 1.34 3.60 2.03
CA VAL A 35 2.02 2.39 1.57
C VAL A 35 3.06 1.99 2.60
N PHE A 36 2.90 0.83 3.21
CA PHE A 36 3.84 0.26 4.16
C PHE A 36 4.81 -0.70 3.47
N GLY A 37 6.10 -0.38 3.55
CA GLY A 37 7.18 -1.09 2.88
C GLY A 37 7.44 -0.59 1.46
N LEU A 38 8.60 0.04 1.24
CA LEU A 38 9.03 0.62 -0.03
C LEU A 38 10.01 -0.30 -0.77
N GLY A 39 9.71 -1.59 -0.77
CA GLY A 39 10.35 -2.58 -1.63
C GLY A 39 9.82 -2.53 -3.07
N GLY A 40 10.16 -3.53 -3.88
CA GLY A 40 9.74 -3.59 -5.28
C GLY A 40 8.21 -3.51 -5.47
N ILE A 41 7.44 -4.19 -4.61
CA ILE A 41 5.96 -4.14 -4.66
C ILE A 41 5.45 -2.76 -4.19
N GLY A 42 5.91 -2.27 -3.04
CA GLY A 42 5.44 -0.99 -2.50
C GLY A 42 5.72 0.20 -3.42
N LEU A 43 6.88 0.24 -4.08
CA LEU A 43 7.20 1.25 -5.08
C LEU A 43 6.25 1.19 -6.28
N ASN A 44 5.83 -0.01 -6.70
CA ASN A 44 4.84 -0.15 -7.77
C ASN A 44 3.42 0.19 -7.31
N VAL A 45 3.08 0.00 -6.02
CA VAL A 45 1.84 0.56 -5.44
C VAL A 45 1.86 2.09 -5.52
N ILE A 46 2.97 2.74 -5.18
CA ILE A 46 3.14 4.21 -5.31
C ILE A 46 2.92 4.66 -6.76
N GLN A 47 3.51 3.96 -7.73
CA GLN A 47 3.26 4.25 -9.15
C GLN A 47 1.79 4.10 -9.52
N GLY A 48 1.15 3.02 -9.08
CA GLY A 48 -0.28 2.80 -9.29
C GLY A 48 -1.14 3.92 -8.73
N LEU A 49 -0.85 4.38 -7.50
CA LEU A 49 -1.54 5.49 -6.84
C LEU A 49 -1.37 6.81 -7.61
N ARG A 50 -0.16 7.09 -8.08
CA ARG A 50 0.09 8.25 -8.96
C ARG A 50 -0.72 8.16 -10.25
N LEU A 51 -0.76 7.00 -10.89
CA LEU A 51 -1.55 6.77 -12.11
C LEU A 51 -3.05 6.91 -11.85
N ALA A 52 -3.54 6.48 -10.68
CA ALA A 52 -4.94 6.63 -10.28
C ALA A 52 -5.32 8.07 -9.89
N GLY A 53 -4.34 8.98 -9.76
CA GLY A 53 -4.59 10.37 -9.40
C GLY A 53 -4.82 10.59 -7.91
N ALA A 54 -4.16 9.81 -7.04
CA ALA A 54 -4.17 10.05 -5.60
C ALA A 54 -3.50 11.39 -5.27
N ASP A 55 -4.10 12.18 -4.38
CA ASP A 55 -3.60 13.51 -3.97
C ASP A 55 -2.45 13.42 -2.97
N GLN A 56 -2.52 12.46 -2.05
CA GLN A 56 -1.49 12.22 -1.06
C GLN A 56 -1.07 10.76 -1.05
N ILE A 57 0.24 10.52 -1.15
CA ILE A 57 0.84 9.19 -1.15
C ILE A 57 1.92 9.15 -0.09
N VAL A 58 1.60 8.59 1.07
CA VAL A 58 2.51 8.46 2.21
C VAL A 58 3.24 7.13 2.12
N GLY A 59 4.56 7.16 2.02
CA GLY A 59 5.41 5.97 2.13
C GLY A 59 5.90 5.76 3.56
N VAL A 60 5.77 4.55 4.07
CA VAL A 60 6.25 4.17 5.41
C VAL A 60 7.31 3.09 5.28
N ASP A 61 8.54 3.39 5.69
CA ASP A 61 9.66 2.44 5.67
C ASP A 61 10.69 2.79 6.76
N LEU A 62 11.39 1.78 7.26
CA LEU A 62 12.50 1.96 8.20
C LEU A 62 13.77 2.51 7.52
N ASN A 63 13.91 2.28 6.22
CA ASN A 63 15.09 2.63 5.44
C ASN A 63 14.90 3.91 4.64
N GLU A 64 15.50 4.99 5.11
CA GLU A 64 15.43 6.32 4.48
C GLU A 64 16.10 6.39 3.10
N SER A 65 16.96 5.43 2.74
CA SER A 65 17.50 5.37 1.38
C SER A 65 16.42 5.15 0.29
N LYS A 66 15.22 4.79 0.70
CA LYS A 66 14.05 4.60 -0.19
C LYS A 66 13.36 5.92 -0.57
N ILE A 67 13.66 7.01 0.13
CA ILE A 67 12.98 8.31 -0.10
C ILE A 67 13.14 8.78 -1.54
N GLU A 68 14.36 8.78 -2.07
CA GLU A 68 14.63 9.27 -3.42
C GLU A 68 13.81 8.49 -4.47
N MET A 69 13.85 7.15 -4.41
CA MET A 69 13.11 6.32 -5.34
C MET A 69 11.59 6.45 -5.15
N GLY A 70 11.12 6.50 -3.90
CA GLY A 70 9.70 6.71 -3.58
C GLY A 70 9.19 8.03 -4.16
N THR A 71 9.92 9.12 -3.97
CA THR A 71 9.58 10.44 -4.51
C THR A 71 9.57 10.43 -6.04
N ARG A 72 10.56 9.80 -6.67
CA ARG A 72 10.60 9.64 -8.13
C ARG A 72 9.37 8.90 -8.67
N PHE A 73 8.85 7.93 -7.92
CA PHE A 73 7.68 7.15 -8.30
C PHE A 73 6.35 7.84 -7.99
N GLY A 74 6.36 8.91 -7.17
CA GLY A 74 5.19 9.73 -6.91
C GLY A 74 4.79 9.84 -5.44
N MET A 75 5.61 9.35 -4.50
CA MET A 75 5.41 9.54 -3.07
C MET A 75 5.45 11.03 -2.72
N THR A 76 4.48 11.50 -1.93
CA THR A 76 4.39 12.89 -1.48
C THR A 76 5.01 13.10 -0.10
N ASP A 77 4.86 12.11 0.78
CA ASP A 77 5.30 12.16 2.17
C ASP A 77 6.01 10.86 2.55
N PHE A 78 7.00 10.95 3.43
CA PHE A 78 7.72 9.79 3.95
C PHE A 78 7.67 9.76 5.48
N VAL A 79 7.42 8.59 6.05
CA VAL A 79 7.43 8.37 7.49
C VAL A 79 8.36 7.20 7.83
N ASN A 80 9.36 7.47 8.66
CA ASN A 80 10.14 6.42 9.30
C ASN A 80 9.51 6.09 10.66
N PRO A 81 8.90 4.91 10.82
CA PRO A 81 8.19 4.56 12.05
C PRO A 81 9.09 4.53 13.29
N SER A 82 10.40 4.30 13.13
CA SER A 82 11.35 4.32 14.26
C SER A 82 11.66 5.73 14.78
N LYS A 83 11.30 6.77 14.04
CA LYS A 83 11.52 8.18 14.39
C LYS A 83 10.24 8.90 14.80
N VAL A 84 9.10 8.22 14.76
CA VAL A 84 7.83 8.80 15.23
C VAL A 84 7.78 8.76 16.75
N GLU A 85 7.62 9.94 17.35
CA GLU A 85 7.39 10.05 18.79
C GLU A 85 5.94 9.69 19.11
N GLY A 86 5.72 8.72 20.01
CA GLY A 86 4.39 8.27 20.41
C GLY A 86 3.78 7.22 19.51
N ASP A 87 2.46 7.31 19.28
CA ASP A 87 1.69 6.33 18.53
C ASP A 87 1.76 6.56 17.02
N LEU A 88 2.31 5.60 16.30
CA LEU A 88 2.42 5.65 14.84
C LEU A 88 1.05 5.77 14.15
N VAL A 89 0.02 5.07 14.64
CA VAL A 89 -1.33 5.15 14.05
C VAL A 89 -1.88 6.56 14.19
N ALA A 90 -1.76 7.15 15.39
CA ALA A 90 -2.20 8.52 15.62
C ALA A 90 -1.46 9.52 14.72
N HIS A 91 -0.15 9.35 14.56
CA HIS A 91 0.66 10.17 13.66
C HIS A 91 0.18 10.09 12.20
N LEU A 92 -0.02 8.87 11.68
CA LEU A 92 -0.48 8.64 10.30
C LEU A 92 -1.91 9.16 10.08
N VAL A 93 -2.80 8.98 11.05
CA VAL A 93 -4.16 9.52 11.00
C VAL A 93 -4.15 11.04 10.96
N ALA A 94 -3.30 11.70 11.76
CA ALA A 94 -3.15 13.15 11.74
C ALA A 94 -2.58 13.65 10.40
N LEU A 95 -1.54 12.99 9.88
CA LEU A 95 -0.89 13.32 8.60
C LEU A 95 -1.88 13.22 7.42
N THR A 96 -2.77 12.24 7.44
CA THR A 96 -3.80 12.02 6.42
C THR A 96 -5.15 12.69 6.76
N LYS A 97 -5.16 13.62 7.73
CA LYS A 97 -6.33 14.43 8.10
C LYS A 97 -7.58 13.59 8.45
N GLY A 98 -7.39 12.56 9.27
CA GLY A 98 -8.48 11.71 9.78
C GLY A 98 -8.37 10.23 9.38
N GLY A 99 -7.31 9.84 8.70
CA GLY A 99 -7.05 8.50 8.18
C GLY A 99 -7.01 8.46 6.66
N ALA A 100 -6.31 7.50 6.11
CA ALA A 100 -6.20 7.33 4.67
C ALA A 100 -7.43 6.63 4.08
N ASP A 101 -7.83 7.00 2.87
CA ASP A 101 -8.89 6.32 2.14
C ASP A 101 -8.46 4.88 1.80
N TYR A 102 -7.17 4.70 1.47
CA TYR A 102 -6.58 3.40 1.18
C TYR A 102 -5.26 3.21 1.90
N THR A 103 -5.05 2.03 2.45
CA THR A 103 -3.74 1.63 2.98
C THR A 103 -3.29 0.32 2.35
N PHE A 104 -1.98 0.17 2.10
CA PHE A 104 -1.41 -1.00 1.43
C PHE A 104 -0.28 -1.57 2.28
N ASP A 105 -0.38 -2.84 2.67
CA ASP A 105 0.75 -3.56 3.25
C ASP A 105 1.54 -4.31 2.18
N ALA A 106 2.81 -3.94 2.01
CA ALA A 106 3.76 -4.62 1.14
C ALA A 106 4.94 -5.22 1.95
N THR A 107 4.76 -5.41 3.26
CA THR A 107 5.81 -5.92 4.15
C THR A 107 5.68 -7.40 4.49
N GLY A 108 4.45 -7.92 4.56
CA GLY A 108 4.16 -9.26 5.07
C GLY A 108 4.24 -9.38 6.59
N ASN A 109 4.33 -8.28 7.32
CA ASN A 109 4.36 -8.28 8.79
C ASN A 109 2.94 -8.10 9.35
N VAL A 110 2.47 -9.05 10.13
CA VAL A 110 1.11 -9.05 10.69
C VAL A 110 0.81 -7.82 11.58
N ASN A 111 1.81 -7.30 12.28
CA ASN A 111 1.65 -6.08 13.08
C ASN A 111 1.51 -4.84 12.19
N VAL A 112 2.25 -4.79 11.07
CA VAL A 112 2.11 -3.72 10.07
C VAL A 112 0.76 -3.80 9.38
N MET A 113 0.26 -4.99 9.05
CA MET A 113 -1.10 -5.18 8.51
C MET A 113 -2.15 -4.58 9.42
N ARG A 114 -2.03 -4.82 10.74
CA ARG A 114 -2.93 -4.23 11.75
C ARG A 114 -2.79 -2.70 11.79
N THR A 115 -1.57 -2.18 11.84
CA THR A 115 -1.30 -0.73 11.79
C THR A 115 -1.92 -0.08 10.55
N ALA A 116 -1.79 -0.74 9.40
CA ALA A 116 -2.37 -0.28 8.15
C ALA A 116 -3.90 -0.16 8.22
N LEU A 117 -4.59 -1.17 8.78
CA LEU A 117 -6.02 -1.11 9.00
C LEU A 117 -6.41 0.02 9.95
N GLU A 118 -5.69 0.17 11.07
CA GLU A 118 -6.01 1.17 12.08
C GLU A 118 -5.72 2.61 11.60
N ALA A 119 -4.81 2.79 10.64
CA ALA A 119 -4.52 4.09 9.99
C ALA A 119 -5.49 4.45 8.86
N ALA A 120 -6.33 3.52 8.42
CA ALA A 120 -7.36 3.79 7.43
C ALA A 120 -8.51 4.64 8.02
N HIS A 121 -9.19 5.41 7.18
CA HIS A 121 -10.27 6.29 7.61
C HIS A 121 -11.47 5.52 8.18
N LYS A 122 -12.01 5.98 9.30
CA LYS A 122 -13.28 5.48 9.82
C LYS A 122 -14.41 5.80 8.84
N GLY A 123 -15.28 4.83 8.59
CA GLY A 123 -16.44 5.00 7.72
C GLY A 123 -16.30 4.36 6.36
N TRP A 124 -15.12 4.46 5.72
CA TRP A 124 -14.91 3.94 4.35
C TRP A 124 -13.49 3.45 4.05
N GLY A 125 -12.50 3.68 4.91
CA GLY A 125 -11.12 3.34 4.64
C GLY A 125 -10.91 1.85 4.35
N GLU A 126 -10.17 1.54 3.29
CA GLU A 126 -9.87 0.19 2.85
C GLU A 126 -8.39 -0.14 3.03
N SER A 127 -8.08 -1.24 3.72
CA SER A 127 -6.70 -1.72 3.93
C SER A 127 -6.45 -2.97 3.11
N ILE A 128 -5.46 -2.91 2.21
CA ILE A 128 -5.13 -3.97 1.26
C ILE A 128 -3.86 -4.69 1.73
N ILE A 129 -3.98 -6.00 1.95
CA ILE A 129 -2.86 -6.88 2.28
C ILE A 129 -2.29 -7.44 0.98
N ILE A 130 -1.01 -7.15 0.71
CA ILE A 130 -0.26 -7.65 -0.43
C ILE A 130 0.92 -8.51 0.05
N GLY A 131 1.55 -8.11 1.14
CA GLY A 131 2.71 -8.79 1.70
C GLY A 131 2.36 -10.21 2.16
N VAL A 132 3.29 -11.15 1.91
CA VAL A 132 3.12 -12.54 2.30
C VAL A 132 3.72 -12.76 3.68
N ALA A 133 2.88 -13.08 4.65
CA ALA A 133 3.33 -13.44 5.99
C ALA A 133 3.88 -14.89 6.05
N PRO A 134 4.70 -15.24 7.05
CA PRO A 134 5.14 -16.60 7.26
C PRO A 134 3.96 -17.57 7.44
N ALA A 135 4.15 -18.84 7.04
CA ALA A 135 3.12 -19.87 7.18
C ALA A 135 2.70 -20.02 8.67
N GLY A 136 1.41 -20.07 8.91
CA GLY A 136 0.83 -20.15 10.27
C GLY A 136 0.72 -18.83 11.02
N ALA A 137 1.19 -17.71 10.43
CA ALA A 137 0.95 -16.41 11.02
C ALA A 137 -0.52 -16.01 10.89
N GLU A 138 -1.07 -15.42 11.94
CA GLU A 138 -2.45 -14.95 11.98
C GLU A 138 -2.50 -13.42 12.14
N ILE A 139 -3.47 -12.79 11.50
CA ILE A 139 -3.77 -11.38 11.71
C ILE A 139 -4.89 -11.25 12.74
N SER A 140 -4.82 -10.19 13.57
CA SER A 140 -5.86 -9.93 14.55
C SER A 140 -6.12 -8.43 14.67
N THR A 141 -7.37 -8.08 14.89
CA THR A 141 -7.77 -6.70 15.18
C THR A 141 -8.95 -6.68 16.15
N ARG A 142 -9.22 -5.50 16.72
CA ARG A 142 -10.42 -5.30 17.52
C ARG A 142 -11.64 -5.22 16.58
N PRO A 143 -12.75 -5.92 16.86
CA PRO A 143 -13.95 -5.85 16.03
C PRO A 143 -14.43 -4.44 15.75
N PHE A 144 -14.22 -3.52 16.69
CA PHE A 144 -14.57 -2.11 16.57
C PHE A 144 -13.92 -1.42 15.36
N GLN A 145 -12.74 -1.85 14.93
CA GLN A 145 -12.08 -1.33 13.73
C GLN A 145 -12.88 -1.60 12.46
N LEU A 146 -13.55 -2.73 12.40
CA LEU A 146 -14.40 -3.12 11.25
C LEU A 146 -15.82 -2.57 11.38
N VAL A 147 -16.40 -2.61 12.58
CA VAL A 147 -17.74 -2.04 12.85
C VAL A 147 -17.80 -0.55 12.53
N THR A 148 -16.69 0.17 12.68
CA THR A 148 -16.60 1.58 12.32
C THR A 148 -16.44 1.85 10.83
N GLY A 149 -16.62 0.83 9.96
CA GLY A 149 -16.72 1.00 8.52
C GLY A 149 -15.41 0.78 7.74
N ARG A 150 -14.32 0.38 8.41
CA ARG A 150 -13.09 -0.01 7.72
C ARG A 150 -13.25 -1.38 7.06
N SER A 151 -12.57 -1.59 5.94
CA SER A 151 -12.47 -2.88 5.27
C SER A 151 -11.04 -3.41 5.33
N TRP A 152 -10.91 -4.74 5.55
CA TRP A 152 -9.63 -5.44 5.45
C TRP A 152 -9.70 -6.46 4.32
N ARG A 153 -8.83 -6.33 3.33
CA ARG A 153 -8.93 -7.09 2.09
C ARG A 153 -7.57 -7.55 1.61
N GLY A 154 -7.50 -8.75 1.06
CA GLY A 154 -6.31 -9.26 0.40
C GLY A 154 -6.35 -9.05 -1.11
N THR A 155 -5.18 -9.14 -1.75
CA THR A 155 -5.03 -9.22 -3.20
C THR A 155 -4.00 -10.26 -3.56
N ALA A 156 -4.25 -11.02 -4.61
CA ALA A 156 -3.29 -11.92 -5.22
C ALA A 156 -2.96 -11.43 -6.62
N PHE A 157 -1.68 -11.28 -6.96
CA PHE A 157 -1.21 -10.80 -8.26
C PHE A 157 -1.87 -9.47 -8.69
N GLY A 158 -2.21 -8.61 -7.71
CA GLY A 158 -2.90 -7.35 -7.95
C GLY A 158 -4.29 -7.50 -8.55
N GLY A 159 -4.96 -8.65 -8.37
CA GLY A 159 -6.27 -8.91 -8.98
C GLY A 159 -6.23 -8.98 -10.51
N ALA A 160 -5.06 -9.17 -11.11
CA ALA A 160 -4.88 -9.14 -12.56
C ALA A 160 -5.18 -10.48 -13.23
N SER A 161 -5.83 -10.43 -14.38
CA SER A 161 -5.91 -11.52 -15.34
C SER A 161 -4.70 -11.46 -16.27
N GLY A 162 -3.65 -12.27 -15.98
CA GLY A 162 -2.30 -12.11 -16.54
C GLY A 162 -2.23 -11.84 -18.05
N ARG A 163 -2.95 -12.62 -18.88
CA ARG A 163 -2.92 -12.45 -20.35
C ARG A 163 -3.61 -11.17 -20.83
N THR A 164 -4.58 -10.66 -20.08
CA THR A 164 -5.42 -9.53 -20.47
C THR A 164 -4.90 -8.23 -19.89
N ASP A 165 -4.41 -8.25 -18.65
CA ASP A 165 -4.14 -7.03 -17.90
C ASP A 165 -2.65 -6.65 -17.88
N VAL A 166 -1.73 -7.63 -17.89
CA VAL A 166 -0.30 -7.34 -17.97
C VAL A 166 0.07 -6.46 -19.17
N PRO A 167 -0.49 -6.65 -20.38
CA PRO A 167 -0.21 -5.74 -21.49
C PRO A 167 -0.74 -4.31 -21.33
N LYS A 168 -1.61 -4.06 -20.35
CA LYS A 168 -2.18 -2.72 -20.08
C LYS A 168 -1.44 -1.96 -18.97
N ILE A 169 -0.69 -2.68 -18.16
CA ILE A 169 0.13 -2.16 -17.08
C ILE A 169 1.53 -1.76 -17.62
#